data_3c3a1fcc25ba6adbe0176f4bd425e2dc
#
_entry.id   3c3a1fcc25ba6adbe0176f4bd425e2dc
#
_cell.length_a   1.000
_cell.length_b   1.000
_cell.length_c   1.000
_cell.angle_alpha   90.00
_cell.angle_beta   90.00
_cell.angle_gamma   90.00
#
_symmetry.space_group_name_H-M   'P 1'
#
loop_
_entity.id
_entity.type
_entity.pdbx_description
1 polymer ?
#
loop_
_entity_poly.entity_id
_entity_poly.type
_entity_poly.pdbx_seq_one_letter_code
_entity_poly.pdbx_strand_id
1 'polypeptide(L)' 'MKIKCTTEQIGQLIRKTRKSLRLTQKDLALTSGTGLRFIIDLEKGKPTCQLAKTLTVLNTLGIRLDLFPPPALEKD' A
#
# COMPACT_ATOMS: atom_id res chain seq x y z
N MET A 1 -22.93 4.27 -1.31
CA MET A 1 -21.91 4.93 -2.13
C MET A 1 -20.62 4.10 -2.11
N LYS A 2 -20.08 3.85 -3.27
CA LYS A 2 -18.86 3.06 -3.35
C LYS A 2 -17.63 3.95 -3.16
N ILE A 3 -16.70 3.48 -2.36
CA ILE A 3 -15.43 4.17 -2.15
C ILE A 3 -14.44 3.62 -3.16
N LYS A 4 -13.91 4.49 -3.99
CA LYS A 4 -12.88 4.09 -4.94
C LYS A 4 -11.53 4.06 -4.26
N CYS A 5 -10.78 3.00 -4.53
CA CYS A 5 -9.42 2.90 -4.04
C CYS A 5 -8.52 3.73 -4.94
N THR A 6 -7.89 4.75 -4.39
CA THR A 6 -6.96 5.62 -5.12
C THR A 6 -5.55 5.45 -4.56
N THR A 7 -4.56 5.88 -5.35
CA THR A 7 -3.17 5.84 -4.88
C THR A 7 -2.99 6.72 -3.64
N GLU A 8 -3.71 7.83 -3.56
CA GLU A 8 -3.68 8.70 -2.38
C GLU A 8 -4.24 8.00 -1.15
N GLN A 9 -5.35 7.29 -1.31
CA GLN A 9 -5.95 6.57 -0.18
C GLN A 9 -5.06 5.44 0.31
N ILE A 10 -4.43 4.73 -0.61
CA ILE A 10 -3.46 3.68 -0.25
C ILE A 10 -2.30 4.30 0.51
N GLY A 11 -1.76 5.39 0.00
CA GLY A 11 -0.64 6.08 0.65
C GLY A 11 -0.97 6.57 2.05
N GLN A 12 -2.16 7.13 2.23
CA GLN A 12 -2.61 7.61 3.53
C GLN A 12 -2.80 6.46 4.52
N LEU A 13 -3.35 5.35 4.07
CA LEU A 13 -3.52 4.18 4.94
C LEU A 13 -2.17 3.60 5.36
N ILE A 14 -1.23 3.52 4.42
CA ILE A 14 0.13 3.07 4.72
C ILE A 14 0.77 3.96 5.78
N ARG A 15 0.69 5.27 5.58
CA ARG A 15 1.27 6.23 6.53
C ARG A 15 0.63 6.10 7.91
N LYS A 16 -0.68 6.03 7.97
CA LYS A 16 -1.42 5.93 9.22
C LYS A 16 -1.07 4.63 9.95
N THR A 17 -1.03 3.52 9.24
CA THR A 17 -0.69 2.22 9.83
C THR A 17 0.76 2.22 10.32
N ARG A 18 1.67 2.75 9.50
CA ARG A 18 3.07 2.86 9.89
C ARG A 18 3.23 3.63 11.20
N LYS A 19 2.57 4.78 11.29
CA LYS A 19 2.64 5.61 12.49
C LYS A 19 2.04 4.92 13.71
N SER A 20 0.97 4.17 13.53
CA SER A 20 0.36 3.43 14.62
C SER A 20 1.28 2.34 15.15
N LEU A 21 2.16 1.83 14.31
CA LEU A 21 3.17 0.84 14.69
C LEU A 21 4.47 1.50 15.16
N ARG A 22 4.50 2.82 15.23
CA ARG A 22 5.66 3.61 15.68
C ARG A 22 6.91 3.38 14.84
N LEU A 23 6.71 3.18 13.55
CA LEU A 23 7.80 3.03 12.59
C LEU A 23 8.07 4.36 11.89
N THR A 24 9.35 4.63 11.63
CA THR A 24 9.72 5.72 10.73
C THR A 24 9.61 5.25 9.29
N GLN A 25 9.65 6.19 8.35
CA GLN A 25 9.70 5.82 6.94
C GLN A 25 10.94 4.97 6.64
N LYS A 26 12.05 5.31 7.27
CA LYS A 26 13.29 4.56 7.10
C LYS A 26 13.15 3.14 7.64
N ASP A 27 12.52 2.98 8.81
CA ASP A 27 12.26 1.65 9.38
C ASP A 27 11.43 0.80 8.42
N LEU A 28 10.38 1.37 7.85
CA LEU A 28 9.53 0.65 6.92
C LEU A 28 10.30 0.28 5.64
N ALA A 29 11.12 1.19 5.14
CA ALA A 29 11.94 0.90 3.97
C ALA A 29 12.86 -0.28 4.22
N LEU A 30 13.52 -0.32 5.36
CA LEU A 30 14.41 -1.42 5.73
C LEU A 30 13.65 -2.73 5.89
N THR A 31 12.55 -2.71 6.62
CA THR A 31 11.78 -3.91 6.93
C THR A 31 11.13 -4.51 5.67
N SER A 32 10.63 -3.66 4.78
CA SER A 32 9.99 -4.12 3.56
C SER A 32 10.99 -4.44 2.45
N GLY A 33 12.25 -4.07 2.62
CA GLY A 33 13.27 -4.28 1.59
C GLY A 33 13.11 -3.37 0.39
N THR A 34 12.42 -2.23 0.57
CA THR A 34 12.27 -1.22 -0.47
C THR A 34 13.16 -0.02 -0.13
N GLY A 35 13.20 0.99 -0.97
CA GLY A 35 13.99 2.19 -0.72
C GLY A 35 13.22 3.24 0.06
N LEU A 36 13.94 4.10 0.77
CA LEU A 36 13.31 5.21 1.49
C LEU A 36 12.53 6.13 0.55
N ARG A 37 13.12 6.43 -0.61
CA ARG A 37 12.43 7.27 -1.60
C ARG A 37 11.12 6.64 -2.05
N PHE A 38 11.12 5.32 -2.21
CA PHE A 38 9.89 4.62 -2.59
C PHE A 38 8.81 4.81 -1.53
N ILE A 39 9.15 4.67 -0.25
CA ILE A 39 8.18 4.86 0.83
C ILE A 39 7.64 6.28 0.86
N ILE A 40 8.51 7.27 0.69
CA ILE A 40 8.10 8.68 0.67
C ILE A 40 7.09 8.92 -0.45
N ASP A 41 7.40 8.46 -1.65
CA ASP A 41 6.52 8.62 -2.81
C ASP A 41 5.20 7.87 -2.63
N LEU A 42 5.28 6.65 -2.11
CA LEU A 42 4.10 5.81 -1.89
C LEU A 42 3.12 6.47 -0.92
N GLU A 43 3.63 7.02 0.18
CA GLU A 43 2.79 7.67 1.18
C GLU A 43 2.17 8.96 0.66
N LYS A 44 2.80 9.59 -0.32
CA LYS A 44 2.22 10.77 -0.98
C LYS A 44 1.18 10.42 -2.03
N GLY A 45 1.03 9.14 -2.35
CA GLY A 45 0.06 8.70 -3.35
C GLY A 45 0.56 8.80 -4.78
N LYS A 46 1.88 8.76 -4.99
CA LYS A 46 2.43 8.85 -6.33
C LYS A 46 1.87 7.73 -7.22
N PRO A 47 1.24 8.06 -8.37
CA PRO A 47 0.56 7.05 -9.18
C PRO A 47 1.49 6.10 -9.93
N THR A 48 2.78 6.41 -10.01
CA THR A 48 3.75 5.62 -10.77
C THR A 48 4.56 4.66 -9.90
N CYS A 49 4.14 4.41 -8.66
CA CYS A 49 4.83 3.45 -7.79
C CYS A 49 4.68 2.04 -8.35
N GLN A 50 5.78 1.27 -8.27
CA GLN A 50 5.76 -0.12 -8.72
C GLN A 50 4.79 -0.94 -7.87
N LEU A 51 3.88 -1.65 -8.53
CA LEU A 51 2.84 -2.41 -7.84
C LEU A 51 3.43 -3.52 -6.96
N ALA A 52 4.42 -4.24 -7.45
CA ALA A 52 5.00 -5.33 -6.66
C ALA A 52 5.60 -4.82 -5.36
N LYS A 53 6.31 -3.71 -5.39
CA LYS A 53 6.89 -3.11 -4.18
C LYS A 53 5.78 -2.59 -3.26
N THR A 54 4.73 -2.04 -3.82
CA THR A 54 3.58 -1.58 -3.04
C THR A 54 2.94 -2.74 -2.28
N LEU A 55 2.73 -3.87 -2.95
CA LEU A 55 2.19 -5.06 -2.30
C LEU A 55 3.09 -5.56 -1.18
N THR A 56 4.41 -5.51 -1.38
CA THR A 56 5.35 -5.89 -0.34
C THR A 56 5.21 -5.00 0.90
N VAL A 57 5.07 -3.69 0.70
CA VAL A 57 4.90 -2.75 1.81
C VAL A 57 3.58 -3.04 2.55
N LEU A 58 2.49 -3.26 1.82
CA LEU A 58 1.21 -3.59 2.43
C LEU A 58 1.32 -4.84 3.29
N ASN A 59 1.93 -5.89 2.77
CA ASN A 59 2.12 -7.14 3.51
C ASN A 59 2.98 -6.93 4.74
N THR A 60 4.04 -6.13 4.64
CA THR A 60 4.91 -5.84 5.77
C THR A 60 4.15 -5.18 6.91
N LEU A 61 3.19 -4.32 6.59
CA LEU A 61 2.38 -3.63 7.59
C LEU A 61 1.16 -4.43 8.06
N GLY A 62 0.91 -5.59 7.46
CA GLY A 62 -0.27 -6.39 7.77
C GLY A 62 -1.56 -5.84 7.17
N ILE A 63 -1.45 -4.97 6.17
CA ILE A 63 -2.61 -4.44 5.47
C ILE A 63 -3.03 -5.44 4.40
N ARG A 64 -4.30 -5.80 4.42
CA ARG A 64 -4.85 -6.74 3.43
C ARG A 64 -5.42 -5.98 2.25
N LEU A 65 -5.13 -6.47 1.05
CA LEU A 65 -5.69 -5.96 -0.19
C LEU A 65 -6.41 -7.13 -0.87
N ASP A 66 -7.72 -7.08 -0.89
CA ASP A 66 -8.55 -8.12 -1.50
C ASP A 66 -9.16 -7.57 -2.77
N LEU A 67 -9.15 -8.38 -3.82
CA LEU A 67 -9.71 -8.04 -5.11
C LEU A 67 -10.82 -9.02 -5.45
N PHE A 68 -11.97 -8.49 -5.86
CA PHE A 68 -13.13 -9.31 -6.19
C PHE A 68 -13.49 -9.09 -7.64
N PRO A 69 -13.51 -10.18 -8.47
CA PRO A 69 -13.92 -10.05 -9.85
C PRO A 69 -15.43 -9.80 -9.93
N PRO A 70 -15.91 -9.25 -11.05
CA PRO A 70 -17.34 -9.14 -11.22
C PRO A 70 -17.98 -10.54 -11.29
N PRO A 71 -19.25 -10.70 -10.91
CA PRO A 71 -19.88 -12.03 -10.84
C PRO A 71 -19.79 -12.85 -12.14
N ALA A 72 -19.75 -12.20 -13.29
CA ALA A 72 -19.64 -12.88 -14.57
C ALA A 72 -18.35 -13.67 -14.73
N LEU A 73 -17.24 -13.18 -14.12
CA LEU A 73 -15.94 -13.87 -14.19
C LEU A 73 -15.83 -15.01 -13.20
N GLU A 74 -16.64 -15.02 -12.15
CA GLU A 74 -16.57 -16.07 -11.15
C GLU A 74 -17.12 -17.40 -11.62
N LYS A 75 -17.82 -17.40 -12.77
CA LYS A 75 -18.46 -18.61 -13.27
C LYS A 75 -17.53 -19.53 -14.05
N ASP A 76 -16.34 -19.10 -14.33
CA ASP A 76 -15.38 -19.90 -15.09
C ASP A 76 -14.75 -21.04 -14.28
#